data_ca131627454ecf4c2a37fa23e121b1f1
#
_entry.id   ca131627454ecf4c2a37fa23e121b1f1
#
_cell.length_a   1.000
_cell.length_b   1.000
_cell.length_c   1.000
_cell.angle_alpha   90.00
_cell.angle_beta   90.00
_cell.angle_gamma   90.00
#
_symmetry.space_group_name_H-M   'P 1'
#
loop_
_entity.id
_entity.type
_entity.pdbx_description
1 polymer ?
#
loop_
_entity_poly.entity_id
_entity_poly.type
_entity_poly.pdbx_seq_one_letter_code
_entity_poly.pdbx_strand_id
1 'polypeptide(L)'
;HYPLRRQRQMCIRDSNKIERPAVPLPIRLSAIDPICLDILYNRGIKTPVEMEEFLFPSLTKQLRAHPPLLDMDKAVSILKAVVANKEMVTIYHDYDVDGVTAGVTALSALSQLGVPVNHYCNDRITGGFGINAAGVDEIVAKFPDTKVLLTVDNGIAGIEGVSRAKELGLKVIITDHHEPGAKLPDADAVIDHKRVDESARQDKNCCGAGVVWKLMLELYIGLGRNVEPVMDLLDIVALGTIADVVPLIGDNRAIVQEGLKRINSGARPFFQMCLEVLEKESIDAMTVAFRIAPMINAVSRMGGDASKLIDLFMETNADDLRAGIIALDDINEARKEETRRETELAKELVGKAPVGAIVFNHESLQEGIVGIVAGQLKEEFSLPAVVLAKDKDGNWKGSARSPEGFMLKEALDQCAEYLISYGGHAKAAGLTVRAADLDKFKEKLTKLALEAAGDKGFEVAIPIDAVLGAQDYTEDMVRHLGILEPFGEGFRQPLFGLIADNITGVRYMGTEEQHVRYQDESGLQVIQWNKGDEAKARKAPPKKFVGYPGLNVFRGNTTVQFIAE
;
A
#
# COMPACT_ATOMS: atom_id res chain seq x y z
N HIS A 1 -38.74 -12.64 -2.73
CA HIS A 1 -37.60 -13.46 -2.28
C HIS A 1 -36.32 -12.69 -2.57
N TYR A 2 -35.79 -11.97 -1.58
CA TYR A 2 -34.45 -11.43 -1.63
C TYR A 2 -33.47 -12.60 -1.62
N PRO A 3 -32.50 -12.70 -2.56
CA PRO A 3 -31.42 -13.64 -2.40
C PRO A 3 -30.63 -13.24 -1.15
N LEU A 4 -30.55 -14.17 -0.22
CA LEU A 4 -29.73 -14.08 0.99
C LEU A 4 -28.32 -13.67 0.54
N ARG A 5 -27.85 -12.48 0.93
CA ARG A 5 -26.43 -12.15 0.96
C ARG A 5 -25.77 -13.32 1.70
N ARG A 6 -24.90 -14.06 1.03
CA ARG A 6 -24.12 -15.11 1.67
C ARG A 6 -23.41 -14.45 2.86
N GLN A 7 -23.84 -14.80 4.06
CA GLN A 7 -23.16 -14.38 5.28
C GLN A 7 -21.74 -14.93 5.17
N ARG A 8 -20.75 -14.04 5.26
CA ARG A 8 -19.36 -14.45 5.46
C ARG A 8 -19.34 -15.40 6.63
N GLN A 9 -19.01 -16.69 6.41
CA GLN A 9 -18.89 -17.64 7.50
C GLN A 9 -17.65 -17.26 8.30
N MET A 10 -17.88 -16.63 9.44
CA MET A 10 -16.83 -16.33 10.39
C MET A 10 -16.46 -17.61 11.12
N CYS A 11 -15.28 -18.17 10.83
CA CYS A 11 -14.70 -19.21 11.66
C CYS A 11 -14.22 -18.57 12.97
N ILE A 12 -15.08 -18.60 13.98
CA ILE A 12 -14.67 -18.34 15.36
C ILE A 12 -13.77 -19.51 15.74
N ARG A 13 -12.46 -19.33 15.71
CA ARG A 13 -11.57 -20.20 16.48
C ARG A 13 -11.86 -19.88 17.94
N ASP A 14 -12.43 -20.82 18.68
CA ASP A 14 -12.57 -20.70 20.12
C ASP A 14 -11.21 -20.24 20.68
N SER A 15 -11.21 -19.08 21.32
CA SER A 15 -10.08 -18.62 22.11
C SER A 15 -10.00 -19.49 23.35
N ASN A 16 -9.50 -20.72 23.19
CA ASN A 16 -9.04 -21.48 24.34
C ASN A 16 -8.01 -20.62 25.06
N LYS A 17 -8.17 -20.44 26.38
CA LYS A 17 -7.16 -19.81 27.22
C LYS A 17 -5.83 -20.48 26.88
N ILE A 18 -4.96 -19.72 26.23
CA ILE A 18 -3.65 -20.23 25.82
C ILE A 18 -2.84 -20.38 27.09
N GLU A 19 -2.51 -21.63 27.44
CA GLU A 19 -1.48 -21.88 28.42
C GLU A 19 -0.16 -21.37 27.84
N ARG A 20 0.22 -20.17 28.24
CA ARG A 20 1.55 -19.63 27.90
C ARG A 20 2.58 -20.52 28.60
N PRO A 21 3.65 -20.92 27.88
CA PRO A 21 4.76 -21.54 28.56
C PRO A 21 5.23 -20.58 29.67
N ALA A 22 5.49 -21.10 30.86
CA ALA A 22 5.93 -20.35 32.03
C ALA A 22 7.41 -19.88 31.87
N VAL A 23 7.67 -19.11 30.82
CA VAL A 23 8.96 -18.45 30.59
C VAL A 23 8.90 -17.06 31.20
N PRO A 24 9.86 -16.67 32.06
CA PRO A 24 9.89 -15.31 32.59
C PRO A 24 9.92 -14.30 31.45
N LEU A 25 8.91 -13.40 31.42
CA LEU A 25 8.85 -12.34 30.42
C LEU A 25 9.94 -11.29 30.72
N PRO A 26 10.63 -10.75 29.70
CA PRO A 26 11.45 -9.56 29.85
C PRO A 26 10.65 -8.41 30.50
N ILE A 27 11.32 -7.56 31.26
CA ILE A 27 10.67 -6.46 32.00
C ILE A 27 9.78 -5.60 31.08
N ARG A 28 10.22 -5.35 29.84
CA ARG A 28 9.43 -4.59 28.86
C ARG A 28 8.12 -5.27 28.49
N LEU A 29 8.10 -6.58 28.35
CA LEU A 29 6.90 -7.32 28.01
C LEU A 29 5.96 -7.52 29.20
N SER A 30 6.46 -7.52 30.45
CA SER A 30 5.62 -7.67 31.64
C SER A 30 4.67 -6.47 31.89
N ALA A 31 4.97 -5.33 31.30
CA ALA A 31 4.12 -4.13 31.36
C ALA A 31 3.06 -4.05 30.25
N ILE A 32 3.06 -5.00 29.32
CA ILE A 32 2.14 -5.03 28.18
C ILE A 32 0.89 -5.81 28.56
N ASP A 33 -0.28 -5.31 28.12
CA ASP A 33 -1.55 -6.02 28.33
C ASP A 33 -1.47 -7.44 27.77
N PRO A 34 -1.86 -8.46 28.54
CA PRO A 34 -1.86 -9.84 28.12
C PRO A 34 -2.49 -10.10 26.76
N ILE A 35 -3.56 -9.39 26.39
CA ILE A 35 -4.25 -9.57 25.10
C ILE A 35 -3.32 -9.26 23.92
N CYS A 36 -2.42 -8.28 24.03
CA CYS A 36 -1.46 -7.95 22.98
C CYS A 36 -0.47 -9.10 22.76
N LEU A 37 -0.01 -9.73 23.84
CA LEU A 37 0.91 -10.86 23.77
C LEU A 37 0.22 -12.12 23.21
N ASP A 38 -1.07 -12.32 23.54
CA ASP A 38 -1.87 -13.42 22.99
C ASP A 38 -2.09 -13.24 21.47
N ILE A 39 -2.36 -12.02 21.02
CA ILE A 39 -2.47 -11.70 19.60
C ILE A 39 -1.16 -12.02 18.87
N LEU A 40 -0.01 -11.58 19.39
CA LEU A 40 1.29 -11.89 18.81
C LEU A 40 1.54 -13.40 18.73
N TYR A 41 1.27 -14.13 19.82
CA TYR A 41 1.43 -15.56 19.88
C TYR A 41 0.56 -16.30 18.86
N ASN A 42 -0.72 -15.91 18.73
CA ASN A 42 -1.66 -16.47 17.77
C ASN A 42 -1.27 -16.22 16.32
N ARG A 43 -0.56 -15.11 16.08
CA ARG A 43 -0.03 -14.73 14.77
C ARG A 43 1.35 -15.33 14.47
N GLY A 44 1.85 -16.23 15.32
CA GLY A 44 3.08 -16.98 15.08
C GLY A 44 4.34 -16.37 15.70
N ILE A 45 4.25 -15.25 16.40
CA ILE A 45 5.35 -14.62 17.15
C ILE A 45 5.33 -15.20 18.57
N LYS A 46 6.05 -16.30 18.78
CA LYS A 46 5.79 -17.19 19.92
C LYS A 46 6.73 -17.01 21.10
N THR A 47 7.94 -16.55 20.86
CA THR A 47 8.94 -16.42 21.94
C THR A 47 8.98 -14.98 22.47
N PRO A 48 9.34 -14.77 23.75
CA PRO A 48 9.53 -13.43 24.30
C PRO A 48 10.54 -12.58 23.53
N VAL A 49 11.57 -13.20 22.96
CA VAL A 49 12.59 -12.50 22.14
C VAL A 49 11.98 -12.00 20.85
N GLU A 50 11.25 -12.86 20.13
CA GLU A 50 10.54 -12.48 18.90
C GLU A 50 9.51 -11.37 19.16
N MET A 51 8.76 -11.45 20.28
CA MET A 51 7.79 -10.42 20.67
C MET A 51 8.47 -9.08 20.95
N GLU A 52 9.60 -9.08 21.67
CA GLU A 52 10.36 -7.86 21.94
C GLU A 52 10.94 -7.25 20.66
N GLU A 53 11.50 -8.08 19.78
CA GLU A 53 12.02 -7.65 18.47
C GLU A 53 10.92 -7.11 17.56
N PHE A 54 9.74 -7.67 17.61
CA PHE A 54 8.59 -7.23 16.83
C PHE A 54 8.02 -5.90 17.34
N LEU A 55 7.85 -5.77 18.66
CA LEU A 55 7.27 -4.56 19.27
C LEU A 55 8.25 -3.39 19.28
N PHE A 56 9.54 -3.67 19.49
CA PHE A 56 10.60 -2.68 19.62
C PHE A 56 11.78 -2.97 18.68
N PRO A 57 11.54 -3.00 17.36
CA PRO A 57 12.60 -3.33 16.43
C PRO A 57 13.71 -2.27 16.45
N SER A 58 14.95 -2.73 16.44
CA SER A 58 16.11 -1.85 16.31
C SER A 58 16.51 -1.75 14.85
N LEU A 59 16.36 -0.58 14.23
CA LEU A 59 16.74 -0.37 12.83
C LEU A 59 18.22 -0.72 12.59
N THR A 60 19.12 -0.32 13.50
CA THR A 60 20.54 -0.67 13.40
C THR A 60 20.80 -2.17 13.45
N LYS A 61 20.04 -2.92 14.29
CA LYS A 61 20.14 -4.38 14.36
C LYS A 61 19.64 -5.01 13.05
N GLN A 62 18.51 -4.56 12.55
CA GLN A 62 17.93 -5.06 11.29
C GLN A 62 18.88 -4.84 10.11
N LEU A 63 19.41 -3.63 9.94
CA LEU A 63 20.36 -3.32 8.86
C LEU A 63 21.64 -4.18 8.90
N ARG A 64 22.11 -4.55 10.10
CA ARG A 64 23.28 -5.44 10.27
C ARG A 64 22.96 -6.91 10.12
N ALA A 65 21.71 -7.30 10.21
CA ALA A 65 21.29 -8.70 10.11
C ALA A 65 21.43 -9.27 8.68
N HIS A 66 21.46 -8.38 7.68
CA HIS A 66 21.51 -8.77 6.28
C HIS A 66 22.75 -8.18 5.59
N PRO A 67 23.42 -8.93 4.68
CA PRO A 67 24.46 -8.39 3.85
C PRO A 67 23.91 -7.28 2.93
N PRO A 68 24.74 -6.35 2.44
CA PRO A 68 24.35 -5.43 1.38
C PRO A 68 23.78 -6.17 0.16
N LEU A 69 22.86 -5.54 -0.56
CA LEU A 69 22.30 -6.09 -1.80
C LEU A 69 23.38 -6.24 -2.86
N LEU A 70 23.20 -7.19 -3.78
CA LEU A 70 24.10 -7.36 -4.92
C LEU A 70 24.24 -6.05 -5.70
N ASP A 71 25.42 -5.82 -6.25
CA ASP A 71 25.85 -4.61 -6.97
C ASP A 71 25.80 -3.30 -6.14
N MET A 72 25.53 -3.36 -4.83
CA MET A 72 25.55 -2.19 -3.95
C MET A 72 26.92 -1.51 -3.96
N ASP A 73 28.00 -2.26 -3.91
CA ASP A 73 29.38 -1.77 -3.95
C ASP A 73 29.72 -1.11 -5.29
N LYS A 74 29.22 -1.64 -6.41
CA LYS A 74 29.40 -1.05 -7.75
C LYS A 74 28.67 0.30 -7.83
N ALA A 75 27.41 0.36 -7.40
CA ALA A 75 26.62 1.59 -7.39
C ALA A 75 27.26 2.65 -6.49
N VAL A 76 27.69 2.29 -5.29
CA VAL A 76 28.41 3.18 -4.38
C VAL A 76 29.72 3.68 -5.01
N SER A 77 30.45 2.82 -5.71
CA SER A 77 31.69 3.23 -6.40
C SER A 77 31.43 4.26 -7.50
N ILE A 78 30.38 4.06 -8.31
CA ILE A 78 29.96 5.02 -9.34
C ILE A 78 29.53 6.35 -8.69
N LEU A 79 28.69 6.31 -7.66
CA LEU A 79 28.22 7.53 -7.00
C LEU A 79 29.33 8.28 -6.25
N LYS A 80 30.33 7.59 -5.70
CA LYS A 80 31.55 8.25 -5.15
C LYS A 80 32.29 9.05 -6.22
N ALA A 81 32.43 8.50 -7.43
CA ALA A 81 33.05 9.23 -8.55
C ALA A 81 32.18 10.45 -8.95
N VAL A 82 30.85 10.28 -9.00
CA VAL A 82 29.89 11.38 -9.23
C VAL A 82 30.09 12.51 -8.22
N VAL A 83 30.15 12.19 -6.92
CA VAL A 83 30.36 13.19 -5.84
C VAL A 83 31.73 13.90 -6.02
N ALA A 84 32.79 13.15 -6.31
CA ALA A 84 34.11 13.70 -6.47
C ALA A 84 34.24 14.64 -7.68
N ASN A 85 33.57 14.29 -8.79
CA ASN A 85 33.65 15.03 -10.06
C ASN A 85 32.52 16.05 -10.23
N LYS A 86 31.53 16.07 -9.33
CA LYS A 86 30.29 16.85 -9.44
C LYS A 86 29.57 16.60 -10.76
N GLU A 87 29.50 15.33 -11.15
CA GLU A 87 28.79 14.91 -12.36
C GLU A 87 27.27 14.99 -12.15
N MET A 88 26.54 15.33 -13.23
CA MET A 88 25.07 15.42 -13.21
C MET A 88 24.45 14.03 -13.11
N VAL A 89 23.54 13.85 -12.15
CA VAL A 89 22.67 12.67 -12.04
C VAL A 89 21.25 13.06 -12.42
N THR A 90 20.60 12.25 -13.27
CA THR A 90 19.16 12.35 -13.47
C THR A 90 18.49 11.14 -12.85
N ILE A 91 17.53 11.40 -11.94
CA ILE A 91 16.71 10.38 -11.28
C ILE A 91 15.51 10.10 -12.18
N TYR A 92 15.35 8.83 -12.56
CA TYR A 92 14.19 8.36 -13.32
C TYR A 92 13.28 7.59 -12.36
N HIS A 93 12.21 8.22 -11.87
CA HIS A 93 11.31 7.65 -10.87
C HIS A 93 9.98 7.19 -11.47
N ASP A 94 9.28 6.28 -10.77
CA ASP A 94 7.91 5.94 -11.11
C ASP A 94 6.93 7.05 -10.64
N TYR A 95 5.70 6.98 -11.13
CA TYR A 95 4.67 8.01 -10.95
C TYR A 95 3.79 7.80 -9.70
N ASP A 96 3.92 6.70 -8.97
CA ASP A 96 3.17 6.46 -7.74
C ASP A 96 3.90 6.96 -6.49
N VAL A 97 3.31 6.74 -5.32
CA VAL A 97 3.89 7.24 -4.06
C VAL A 97 5.27 6.66 -3.78
N ASP A 98 5.50 5.37 -4.06
CA ASP A 98 6.80 4.74 -3.81
C ASP A 98 7.87 5.34 -4.73
N GLY A 99 7.59 5.43 -6.03
CA GLY A 99 8.49 6.07 -6.99
C GLY A 99 8.78 7.54 -6.67
N VAL A 100 7.76 8.32 -6.28
CA VAL A 100 7.95 9.72 -5.86
C VAL A 100 8.80 9.81 -4.59
N THR A 101 8.52 9.00 -3.56
CA THR A 101 9.29 9.01 -2.30
C THR A 101 10.71 8.47 -2.48
N ALA A 102 10.90 7.51 -3.37
CA ALA A 102 12.22 7.06 -3.80
C ALA A 102 12.99 8.19 -4.49
N GLY A 103 12.32 8.95 -5.38
CA GLY A 103 12.87 10.11 -6.05
C GLY A 103 13.28 11.22 -5.06
N VAL A 104 12.41 11.58 -4.13
CA VAL A 104 12.71 12.56 -3.05
C VAL A 104 13.90 12.09 -2.20
N THR A 105 13.97 10.80 -1.89
CA THR A 105 15.04 10.22 -1.08
C THR A 105 16.40 10.35 -1.80
N ALA A 106 16.47 9.96 -3.07
CA ALA A 106 17.70 10.07 -3.87
C ALA A 106 18.10 11.53 -4.08
N LEU A 107 17.16 12.40 -4.47
CA LEU A 107 17.40 13.81 -4.73
C LEU A 107 17.92 14.52 -3.48
N SER A 108 17.26 14.32 -2.33
CA SER A 108 17.68 14.95 -1.07
C SER A 108 19.07 14.51 -0.65
N ALA A 109 19.36 13.21 -0.68
CA ALA A 109 20.67 12.68 -0.26
C ALA A 109 21.82 13.14 -1.18
N LEU A 110 21.63 13.10 -2.50
CA LEU A 110 22.65 13.51 -3.46
C LEU A 110 22.87 15.02 -3.46
N SER A 111 21.80 15.83 -3.37
CA SER A 111 21.91 17.29 -3.30
C SER A 111 22.69 17.76 -2.06
N GLN A 112 22.51 17.10 -0.91
CA GLN A 112 23.30 17.38 0.32
C GLN A 112 24.77 17.05 0.19
N LEU A 113 25.16 16.16 -0.74
CA LEU A 113 26.55 15.88 -1.10
C LEU A 113 27.09 16.86 -2.15
N GLY A 114 26.29 17.84 -2.59
CA GLY A 114 26.65 18.84 -3.59
C GLY A 114 26.68 18.30 -5.03
N VAL A 115 25.98 17.19 -5.28
CA VAL A 115 25.79 16.64 -6.62
C VAL A 115 24.69 17.42 -7.33
N PRO A 116 24.88 17.88 -8.58
CA PRO A 116 23.79 18.41 -9.40
C PRO A 116 22.84 17.28 -9.79
N VAL A 117 21.55 17.45 -9.47
CA VAL A 117 20.53 16.40 -9.65
C VAL A 117 19.32 16.96 -10.37
N ASN A 118 18.85 16.23 -11.37
CA ASN A 118 17.54 16.42 -11.99
C ASN A 118 16.66 15.21 -11.74
N HIS A 119 15.37 15.32 -12.00
CA HIS A 119 14.44 14.19 -11.95
C HIS A 119 13.54 14.17 -13.18
N TYR A 120 13.03 13.00 -13.50
CA TYR A 120 12.14 12.74 -14.61
C TYR A 120 11.19 11.59 -14.26
N CYS A 121 9.96 11.70 -14.72
CA CYS A 121 8.93 10.67 -14.59
C CYS A 121 8.14 10.58 -15.89
N ASN A 122 7.78 9.38 -16.31
CA ASN A 122 6.85 9.18 -17.41
C ASN A 122 5.45 9.66 -17.04
N ASP A 123 4.71 10.14 -18.04
CA ASP A 123 3.27 10.24 -17.91
C ASP A 123 2.65 8.84 -17.80
N ARG A 124 1.80 8.63 -16.79
CA ARG A 124 1.20 7.32 -16.49
C ARG A 124 0.37 6.74 -17.63
N ILE A 125 -0.32 7.62 -18.37
CA ILE A 125 -1.30 7.21 -19.39
C ILE A 125 -0.61 6.99 -20.73
N THR A 126 0.27 7.91 -21.12
CA THR A 126 0.90 7.95 -22.45
C THR A 126 2.32 7.42 -22.49
N GLY A 127 3.08 7.55 -21.39
CA GLY A 127 4.50 7.24 -21.33
C GLY A 127 4.83 5.77 -20.96
N GLY A 128 3.84 5.02 -20.46
CA GLY A 128 4.05 3.65 -20.00
C GLY A 128 4.75 3.58 -18.62
N PHE A 129 5.04 2.35 -18.20
CA PHE A 129 5.68 2.06 -16.92
C PHE A 129 7.20 1.93 -17.07
N GLY A 130 7.96 2.54 -16.16
CA GLY A 130 9.39 2.37 -16.01
C GLY A 130 10.23 2.99 -17.14
N ILE A 131 11.54 2.75 -17.08
CA ILE A 131 12.50 3.29 -18.06
C ILE A 131 12.24 2.70 -19.45
N ASN A 132 12.13 3.59 -20.45
CA ASN A 132 12.00 3.23 -21.86
C ASN A 132 12.82 4.17 -22.75
N ALA A 133 12.99 3.81 -24.03
CA ALA A 133 13.84 4.55 -24.94
C ALA A 133 13.39 6.01 -25.16
N ALA A 134 12.07 6.24 -25.27
CA ALA A 134 11.53 7.59 -25.48
C ALA A 134 11.80 8.50 -24.28
N GLY A 135 11.56 8.02 -23.05
CA GLY A 135 11.88 8.78 -21.84
C GLY A 135 13.37 9.07 -21.69
N VAL A 136 14.25 8.15 -22.10
CA VAL A 136 15.70 8.40 -22.12
C VAL A 136 16.07 9.48 -23.13
N ASP A 137 15.47 9.46 -24.33
CA ASP A 137 15.69 10.50 -25.34
C ASP A 137 15.21 11.88 -24.85
N GLU A 138 14.07 11.93 -24.16
CA GLU A 138 13.56 13.17 -23.53
C GLU A 138 14.50 13.68 -22.45
N ILE A 139 15.04 12.79 -21.59
CA ILE A 139 16.00 13.16 -20.53
C ILE A 139 17.23 13.80 -21.14
N VAL A 140 17.83 13.18 -22.17
CA VAL A 140 19.05 13.73 -22.80
C VAL A 140 18.77 15.04 -23.50
N ALA A 141 17.60 15.20 -24.11
CA ALA A 141 17.18 16.47 -24.73
C ALA A 141 16.98 17.58 -23.68
N LYS A 142 16.35 17.27 -22.54
CA LYS A 142 16.06 18.22 -21.46
C LYS A 142 17.27 18.51 -20.56
N PHE A 143 18.09 17.50 -20.31
CA PHE A 143 19.24 17.52 -19.39
C PHE A 143 20.52 16.98 -20.07
N PRO A 144 21.09 17.69 -21.04
CA PRO A 144 22.21 17.19 -21.88
C PRO A 144 23.50 16.91 -21.09
N ASP A 145 23.66 17.46 -19.90
CA ASP A 145 24.83 17.26 -19.04
C ASP A 145 24.74 15.99 -18.18
N THR A 146 23.63 15.24 -18.25
CA THR A 146 23.46 13.97 -17.52
C THR A 146 24.59 13.00 -17.81
N LYS A 147 25.24 12.47 -16.77
CA LYS A 147 26.29 11.45 -16.84
C LYS A 147 25.83 10.11 -16.29
N VAL A 148 24.99 10.16 -15.26
CA VAL A 148 24.44 8.96 -14.61
C VAL A 148 22.93 9.05 -14.60
N LEU A 149 22.28 7.99 -15.04
CA LEU A 149 20.85 7.77 -14.92
C LEU A 149 20.63 6.81 -13.75
N LEU A 150 19.96 7.29 -12.71
CA LEU A 150 19.57 6.50 -11.54
C LEU A 150 18.08 6.21 -11.62
N THR A 151 17.69 4.98 -11.93
CA THR A 151 16.28 4.58 -11.84
C THR A 151 15.96 4.24 -10.40
N VAL A 152 14.79 4.68 -9.93
CA VAL A 152 14.30 4.42 -8.59
C VAL A 152 12.87 3.91 -8.67
N ASP A 153 12.60 2.78 -8.02
CA ASP A 153 11.33 2.07 -8.05
C ASP A 153 10.91 1.61 -9.47
N ASN A 154 11.86 1.46 -10.35
CA ASN A 154 11.67 0.91 -11.69
C ASN A 154 13.01 0.51 -12.32
N GLY A 155 12.93 -0.17 -13.45
CA GLY A 155 14.10 -0.43 -14.30
C GLY A 155 14.46 -1.89 -14.43
N ILE A 156 14.08 -2.78 -13.50
CA ILE A 156 14.46 -4.21 -13.53
C ILE A 156 13.97 -4.94 -14.79
N ALA A 157 12.89 -4.48 -15.41
CA ALA A 157 12.36 -5.00 -16.67
C ALA A 157 12.71 -4.10 -17.89
N GLY A 158 13.37 -2.97 -17.68
CA GLY A 158 13.58 -1.90 -18.65
C GLY A 158 14.74 -2.10 -19.64
N ILE A 159 14.83 -3.28 -20.29
CA ILE A 159 15.97 -3.67 -21.16
C ILE A 159 16.21 -2.64 -22.28
N GLU A 160 15.16 -2.24 -22.99
CA GLU A 160 15.26 -1.31 -24.12
C GLU A 160 15.70 0.09 -23.68
N GLY A 161 15.12 0.61 -22.60
CA GLY A 161 15.48 1.91 -22.06
C GLY A 161 16.92 1.95 -21.56
N VAL A 162 17.37 0.89 -20.87
CA VAL A 162 18.77 0.77 -20.41
C VAL A 162 19.71 0.67 -21.60
N SER A 163 19.39 -0.13 -22.63
CA SER A 163 20.20 -0.21 -23.87
C SER A 163 20.31 1.16 -24.53
N ARG A 164 19.20 1.90 -24.62
CA ARG A 164 19.19 3.25 -25.19
C ARG A 164 20.06 4.23 -24.39
N ALA A 165 19.99 4.19 -23.07
CA ALA A 165 20.84 5.03 -22.21
C ALA A 165 22.34 4.73 -22.40
N LYS A 166 22.71 3.45 -22.51
CA LYS A 166 24.07 3.02 -22.78
C LYS A 166 24.56 3.44 -24.17
N GLU A 167 23.74 3.37 -25.21
CA GLU A 167 24.06 3.89 -26.56
C GLU A 167 24.38 5.38 -26.54
N LEU A 168 23.69 6.13 -25.66
CA LEU A 168 23.95 7.57 -25.49
C LEU A 168 25.10 7.88 -24.53
N GLY A 169 25.84 6.86 -24.06
CA GLY A 169 27.02 6.98 -23.21
C GLY A 169 26.75 7.28 -21.75
N LEU A 170 25.50 7.09 -21.28
CA LEU A 170 25.15 7.25 -19.89
C LEU A 170 25.57 6.00 -19.08
N LYS A 171 26.00 6.20 -17.84
CA LYS A 171 26.03 5.14 -16.83
C LYS A 171 24.64 4.95 -16.25
N VAL A 172 24.24 3.70 -16.04
CA VAL A 172 22.90 3.38 -15.52
C VAL A 172 23.01 2.60 -14.22
N ILE A 173 22.39 3.12 -13.17
CA ILE A 173 22.20 2.43 -11.90
C ILE A 173 20.70 2.16 -11.74
N ILE A 174 20.32 0.91 -11.55
CA ILE A 174 18.95 0.51 -11.28
C ILE A 174 18.78 0.25 -9.79
N THR A 175 17.78 0.88 -9.17
CA THR A 175 17.24 0.50 -7.85
C THR A 175 15.78 0.17 -7.99
N ASP A 176 15.43 -1.09 -7.75
CA ASP A 176 14.08 -1.59 -7.97
C ASP A 176 13.73 -2.66 -6.95
N HIS A 177 12.45 -3.05 -6.88
CA HIS A 177 11.94 -4.10 -6.02
C HIS A 177 10.88 -4.98 -6.73
N HIS A 178 10.63 -4.71 -8.01
CA HIS A 178 9.69 -5.48 -8.82
C HIS A 178 10.27 -6.85 -9.22
N GLU A 179 9.39 -7.76 -9.68
CA GLU A 179 9.83 -9.08 -10.13
C GLU A 179 10.70 -8.96 -11.40
N PRO A 180 11.93 -9.49 -11.38
CA PRO A 180 12.78 -9.45 -12.55
C PRO A 180 12.23 -10.34 -13.68
N GLY A 181 12.47 -9.92 -14.91
CA GLY A 181 12.20 -10.74 -16.08
C GLY A 181 13.20 -11.89 -16.24
N ALA A 182 13.05 -12.65 -17.33
CA ALA A 182 13.97 -13.77 -17.65
C ALA A 182 15.44 -13.33 -17.85
N LYS A 183 15.66 -12.05 -18.17
CA LYS A 183 16.97 -11.45 -18.37
C LYS A 183 17.01 -10.08 -17.70
N LEU A 184 18.07 -9.83 -16.95
CA LEU A 184 18.32 -8.50 -16.37
C LEU A 184 18.79 -7.50 -17.44
N PRO A 185 18.48 -6.20 -17.29
CA PRO A 185 19.07 -5.14 -18.11
C PRO A 185 20.59 -5.05 -17.94
N ASP A 186 21.30 -4.65 -18.98
CA ASP A 186 22.76 -4.47 -18.98
C ASP A 186 23.16 -3.11 -18.40
N ALA A 187 22.74 -2.85 -17.16
CA ALA A 187 23.11 -1.65 -16.41
C ALA A 187 24.46 -1.79 -15.72
N ASP A 188 25.06 -0.65 -15.33
CA ASP A 188 26.36 -0.64 -14.62
C ASP A 188 26.23 -1.19 -13.18
N ALA A 189 25.05 -1.07 -12.57
CA ALA A 189 24.67 -1.72 -11.33
C ALA A 189 23.17 -1.98 -11.31
N VAL A 190 22.75 -3.14 -10.77
CA VAL A 190 21.34 -3.52 -10.63
C VAL A 190 21.10 -3.94 -9.18
N ILE A 191 20.42 -3.09 -8.42
CA ILE A 191 20.12 -3.32 -7.01
C ILE A 191 18.64 -3.68 -6.89
N ASP A 192 18.37 -4.96 -6.67
CA ASP A 192 17.03 -5.48 -6.46
C ASP A 192 17.10 -6.76 -5.63
N HIS A 193 16.36 -6.80 -4.52
CA HIS A 193 16.36 -7.93 -3.60
C HIS A 193 15.63 -9.16 -4.13
N LYS A 194 14.84 -9.02 -5.20
CA LYS A 194 14.12 -10.13 -5.83
C LYS A 194 14.90 -10.81 -6.95
N ARG A 195 16.10 -10.35 -7.26
CA ARG A 195 16.97 -11.01 -8.25
C ARG A 195 17.17 -12.48 -7.87
N VAL A 196 17.20 -13.35 -8.87
CA VAL A 196 17.37 -14.80 -8.68
C VAL A 196 18.71 -15.15 -8.02
N ASP A 197 19.76 -14.38 -8.34
CA ASP A 197 21.11 -14.53 -7.77
C ASP A 197 21.26 -13.91 -6.37
N GLU A 198 20.26 -13.16 -5.86
CA GLU A 198 20.19 -12.66 -4.47
C GLU A 198 19.74 -13.77 -3.50
N SER A 199 20.46 -14.90 -3.50
CA SER A 199 20.05 -16.12 -2.77
C SER A 199 20.31 -16.07 -1.26
N ALA A 200 21.23 -15.21 -0.81
CA ALA A 200 21.65 -15.12 0.59
C ALA A 200 20.64 -14.33 1.46
N ARG A 201 19.69 -13.63 0.85
CA ARG A 201 18.76 -12.78 1.54
C ARG A 201 17.39 -13.46 1.70
N GLN A 202 16.93 -13.57 2.95
CA GLN A 202 15.60 -14.11 3.26
C GLN A 202 14.51 -13.02 3.25
N ASP A 203 14.88 -11.78 3.55
CA ASP A 203 13.96 -10.63 3.52
C ASP A 203 13.95 -10.00 2.13
N LYS A 204 12.85 -10.23 1.40
CA LYS A 204 12.64 -9.74 0.02
C LYS A 204 11.41 -8.81 -0.07
N ASN A 205 11.21 -7.98 0.95
CA ASN A 205 9.99 -7.21 1.10
C ASN A 205 10.18 -5.68 1.08
N CYS A 206 11.36 -5.18 0.72
CA CYS A 206 11.61 -3.74 0.69
C CYS A 206 10.87 -3.08 -0.48
N CYS A 207 10.32 -1.88 -0.29
CA CYS A 207 9.79 -1.04 -1.38
C CYS A 207 10.91 -0.27 -2.09
N GLY A 208 10.61 0.39 -3.22
CA GLY A 208 11.58 1.16 -4.00
C GLY A 208 12.25 2.27 -3.21
N ALA A 209 11.49 3.04 -2.41
CA ALA A 209 12.05 4.06 -1.51
C ALA A 209 13.03 3.45 -0.49
N GLY A 210 12.72 2.27 0.04
CA GLY A 210 13.59 1.56 0.97
C GLY A 210 14.88 1.08 0.33
N VAL A 211 14.84 0.61 -0.92
CA VAL A 211 16.04 0.17 -1.67
C VAL A 211 16.98 1.34 -1.92
N VAL A 212 16.45 2.45 -2.42
CA VAL A 212 17.27 3.64 -2.69
C VAL A 212 17.81 4.26 -1.41
N TRP A 213 17.03 4.25 -0.32
CA TRP A 213 17.50 4.73 0.98
C TRP A 213 18.69 3.92 1.49
N LYS A 214 18.67 2.59 1.36
CA LYS A 214 19.82 1.72 1.70
C LYS A 214 21.03 2.07 0.83
N LEU A 215 20.87 2.35 -0.46
CA LEU A 215 21.95 2.79 -1.33
C LEU A 215 22.55 4.12 -0.86
N MET A 216 21.71 5.11 -0.51
CA MET A 216 22.20 6.39 -0.02
C MET A 216 22.91 6.25 1.33
N LEU A 217 22.43 5.37 2.22
CA LEU A 217 23.08 5.08 3.50
C LEU A 217 24.50 4.50 3.28
N GLU A 218 24.64 3.50 2.41
CA GLU A 218 25.92 2.89 2.06
C GLU A 218 26.85 3.89 1.36
N LEU A 219 26.32 4.81 0.56
CA LEU A 219 27.10 5.89 -0.05
C LEU A 219 27.70 6.82 1.02
N TYR A 220 26.89 7.26 2.00
CA TYR A 220 27.37 8.14 3.07
C TYR A 220 28.40 7.45 3.97
N ILE A 221 28.15 6.19 4.34
CA ILE A 221 29.12 5.36 5.07
C ILE A 221 30.42 5.25 4.26
N GLY A 222 30.32 4.90 2.99
CA GLY A 222 31.46 4.72 2.10
C GLY A 222 32.25 6.00 1.83
N LEU A 223 31.65 7.18 1.98
CA LEU A 223 32.30 8.51 1.92
C LEU A 223 32.84 8.96 3.29
N GLY A 224 32.60 8.22 4.37
CA GLY A 224 32.94 8.64 5.74
C GLY A 224 32.16 9.88 6.20
N ARG A 225 30.95 10.08 5.67
CA ARG A 225 30.06 11.20 6.02
C ARG A 225 29.16 10.85 7.19
N ASN A 226 28.68 11.87 7.88
CA ASN A 226 27.61 11.71 8.87
C ASN A 226 26.35 11.16 8.17
N VAL A 227 25.76 10.11 8.70
CA VAL A 227 24.57 9.43 8.14
C VAL A 227 23.24 10.07 8.58
N GLU A 228 23.26 10.96 9.57
CA GLU A 228 22.01 11.56 10.10
C GLU A 228 21.14 12.21 9.01
N PRO A 229 21.70 12.92 8.01
CA PRO A 229 20.90 13.45 6.92
C PRO A 229 20.14 12.39 6.11
N VAL A 230 20.68 11.16 6.00
CA VAL A 230 19.99 10.03 5.35
C VAL A 230 18.99 9.39 6.29
N MET A 231 19.30 9.36 7.59
CA MET A 231 18.36 8.88 8.62
C MET A 231 17.13 9.80 8.75
N ASP A 232 17.27 11.10 8.51
CA ASP A 232 16.16 12.06 8.50
C ASP A 232 15.15 11.79 7.37
N LEU A 233 15.56 11.10 6.30
CA LEU A 233 14.68 10.72 5.19
C LEU A 233 13.77 9.53 5.51
N LEU A 234 13.88 8.92 6.69
CA LEU A 234 13.00 7.82 7.09
C LEU A 234 11.53 8.21 7.16
N ASP A 235 11.20 9.49 7.32
CA ASP A 235 9.83 10.00 7.21
C ASP A 235 9.25 9.78 5.80
N ILE A 236 10.03 10.06 4.77
CA ILE A 236 9.67 9.87 3.36
C ILE A 236 9.65 8.38 3.01
N VAL A 237 10.66 7.62 3.45
CA VAL A 237 10.77 6.19 3.20
C VAL A 237 9.62 5.41 3.86
N ALA A 238 9.17 5.82 5.06
CA ALA A 238 8.01 5.23 5.71
C ALA A 238 6.72 5.48 4.92
N LEU A 239 6.55 6.68 4.34
CA LEU A 239 5.43 6.98 3.47
C LEU A 239 5.39 6.03 2.25
N GLY A 240 6.51 5.86 1.53
CA GLY A 240 6.62 4.92 0.41
C GLY A 240 6.35 3.48 0.86
N THR A 241 6.99 3.03 1.95
CA THR A 241 6.82 1.66 2.49
C THR A 241 5.37 1.31 2.82
N ILE A 242 4.62 2.25 3.41
CA ILE A 242 3.20 2.04 3.71
C ILE A 242 2.36 2.07 2.43
N ALA A 243 2.65 3.00 1.52
CA ALA A 243 1.87 3.23 0.31
C ALA A 243 1.99 2.08 -0.71
N ASP A 244 3.16 1.45 -0.80
CA ASP A 244 3.40 0.29 -1.67
C ASP A 244 2.83 -1.02 -1.10
N VAL A 245 2.26 -0.98 0.11
CA VAL A 245 1.59 -2.14 0.73
C VAL A 245 2.54 -3.34 0.92
N VAL A 246 3.83 -3.09 1.12
CA VAL A 246 4.78 -4.15 1.48
C VAL A 246 4.59 -4.59 2.93
N PRO A 247 4.92 -5.86 3.27
CA PRO A 247 4.73 -6.37 4.63
C PRO A 247 5.47 -5.55 5.69
N LEU A 248 4.76 -5.07 6.72
CA LEU A 248 5.30 -4.28 7.84
C LEU A 248 5.92 -5.18 8.92
N ILE A 249 6.92 -5.95 8.52
CA ILE A 249 7.72 -6.86 9.36
C ILE A 249 9.21 -6.56 9.18
N GLY A 250 10.08 -7.07 10.05
CA GLY A 250 11.53 -6.91 9.94
C GLY A 250 11.99 -5.46 9.71
N ASP A 251 12.79 -5.23 8.66
CA ASP A 251 13.31 -3.92 8.25
C ASP A 251 12.19 -2.90 8.05
N ASN A 252 11.12 -3.27 7.32
CA ASN A 252 10.02 -2.37 6.99
C ASN A 252 9.30 -1.88 8.24
N ARG A 253 9.10 -2.76 9.24
CA ARG A 253 8.50 -2.37 10.50
C ARG A 253 9.36 -1.35 11.25
N ALA A 254 10.69 -1.60 11.30
CA ALA A 254 11.64 -0.68 11.94
C ALA A 254 11.68 0.68 11.23
N ILE A 255 11.71 0.68 9.90
CA ILE A 255 11.64 1.89 9.06
C ILE A 255 10.36 2.67 9.32
N VAL A 256 9.20 2.00 9.30
CA VAL A 256 7.91 2.66 9.47
C VAL A 256 7.74 3.20 10.89
N GLN A 257 8.13 2.45 11.94
CA GLN A 257 8.06 2.96 13.31
C GLN A 257 8.94 4.20 13.51
N GLU A 258 10.17 4.18 13.01
CA GLU A 258 11.07 5.33 13.12
C GLU A 258 10.61 6.49 12.25
N GLY A 259 10.14 6.21 11.03
CA GLY A 259 9.63 7.22 10.11
C GLY A 259 8.37 7.91 10.64
N LEU A 260 7.40 7.19 11.20
CA LEU A 260 6.20 7.78 11.81
C LEU A 260 6.53 8.70 12.99
N LYS A 261 7.56 8.36 13.80
CA LYS A 261 8.06 9.27 14.85
C LYS A 261 8.60 10.57 14.24
N ARG A 262 9.38 10.47 13.14
CA ARG A 262 9.94 11.64 12.45
C ARG A 262 8.84 12.47 11.79
N ILE A 263 7.86 11.85 11.14
CA ILE A 263 6.67 12.52 10.59
C ILE A 263 5.99 13.37 11.66
N ASN A 264 5.76 12.80 12.83
CA ASN A 264 5.07 13.49 13.94
C ASN A 264 5.97 14.41 14.77
N SER A 265 7.29 14.41 14.56
CA SER A 265 8.21 15.35 15.22
C SER A 265 8.13 16.77 14.67
N GLY A 266 7.51 16.93 13.50
CA GLY A 266 7.38 18.24 12.86
C GLY A 266 8.59 18.71 12.06
N ALA A 267 9.55 17.84 11.79
CA ALA A 267 10.80 18.23 11.13
C ALA A 267 10.60 18.62 9.65
N ARG A 268 9.64 17.97 8.95
CA ARG A 268 9.38 18.24 7.55
C ARG A 268 8.11 19.06 7.35
N PRO A 269 8.19 20.24 6.67
CA PRO A 269 7.04 21.11 6.43
C PRO A 269 5.85 20.42 5.74
N PHE A 270 6.13 19.51 4.80
CA PHE A 270 5.09 18.74 4.09
C PHE A 270 4.13 18.01 5.04
N PHE A 271 4.64 17.26 6.02
CA PHE A 271 3.79 16.51 6.94
C PHE A 271 3.08 17.42 7.96
N GLN A 272 3.71 18.52 8.35
CA GLN A 272 3.06 19.54 9.18
C GLN A 272 1.86 20.14 8.47
N MET A 273 2.02 20.49 7.20
CA MET A 273 0.92 21.04 6.41
C MET A 273 -0.17 19.98 6.16
N CYS A 274 0.20 18.70 6.01
CA CYS A 274 -0.79 17.61 5.94
C CYS A 274 -1.62 17.52 7.23
N LEU A 275 -1.00 17.67 8.43
CA LEU A 275 -1.72 17.68 9.71
C LEU A 275 -2.74 18.83 9.77
N GLU A 276 -2.34 20.02 9.33
CA GLU A 276 -3.21 21.19 9.32
C GLU A 276 -4.38 21.04 8.34
N VAL A 277 -4.10 20.67 7.07
CA VAL A 277 -5.12 20.56 6.02
C VAL A 277 -6.09 19.42 6.30
N LEU A 278 -5.59 18.29 6.83
CA LEU A 278 -6.42 17.12 7.15
C LEU A 278 -7.06 17.21 8.55
N GLU A 279 -6.82 18.29 9.30
CA GLU A 279 -7.33 18.50 10.65
C GLU A 279 -7.02 17.32 11.59
N LYS A 280 -5.76 16.85 11.58
CA LYS A 280 -5.29 15.72 12.36
C LYS A 280 -4.28 16.17 13.43
N GLU A 281 -4.30 15.50 14.59
CA GLU A 281 -3.32 15.71 15.65
C GLU A 281 -2.04 14.90 15.42
N SER A 282 -2.14 13.78 14.73
CA SER A 282 -1.02 12.91 14.39
C SER A 282 -1.28 12.09 13.11
N ILE A 283 -0.19 11.63 12.50
CA ILE A 283 -0.20 10.75 11.33
C ILE A 283 0.26 9.36 11.76
N ASP A 284 -0.62 8.38 11.66
CA ASP A 284 -0.35 6.96 11.82
C ASP A 284 -0.29 6.24 10.46
N ALA A 285 0.00 4.95 10.46
CA ALA A 285 0.08 4.16 9.23
C ALA A 285 -1.25 4.13 8.45
N MET A 286 -2.39 4.16 9.16
CA MET A 286 -3.72 4.18 8.54
C MET A 286 -4.00 5.54 7.87
N THR A 287 -3.61 6.64 8.50
CA THR A 287 -3.70 7.99 7.90
C THR A 287 -2.83 8.08 6.64
N VAL A 288 -1.63 7.52 6.67
CA VAL A 288 -0.79 7.42 5.47
C VAL A 288 -1.50 6.61 4.39
N ALA A 289 -1.92 5.38 4.70
CA ALA A 289 -2.47 4.44 3.71
C ALA A 289 -3.80 4.91 3.10
N PHE A 290 -4.68 5.56 3.89
CA PHE A 290 -6.05 5.88 3.47
C PHE A 290 -6.32 7.37 3.21
N ARG A 291 -5.39 8.27 3.56
CA ARG A 291 -5.55 9.71 3.31
C ARG A 291 -4.40 10.26 2.48
N ILE A 292 -3.14 10.18 2.94
CA ILE A 292 -2.01 10.84 2.29
C ILE A 292 -1.62 10.13 0.98
N ALA A 293 -1.37 8.83 1.01
CA ALA A 293 -0.98 8.09 -0.18
C ALA A 293 -2.03 8.14 -1.32
N PRO A 294 -3.34 8.03 -1.04
CA PRO A 294 -4.37 8.24 -2.06
C PRO A 294 -4.40 9.64 -2.68
N MET A 295 -4.09 10.71 -1.92
CA MET A 295 -4.00 12.08 -2.45
C MET A 295 -2.86 12.20 -3.45
N ILE A 296 -1.68 11.69 -3.12
CA ILE A 296 -0.51 11.69 -3.99
C ILE A 296 -0.76 10.85 -5.25
N ASN A 297 -1.24 9.62 -5.09
CA ASN A 297 -1.56 8.73 -6.20
C ASN A 297 -2.67 9.26 -7.13
N ALA A 298 -3.55 10.13 -6.64
CA ALA A 298 -4.62 10.70 -7.44
C ALA A 298 -4.08 11.56 -8.58
N VAL A 299 -2.94 12.23 -8.40
CA VAL A 299 -2.34 13.11 -9.43
C VAL A 299 -2.12 12.32 -10.72
N SER A 300 -1.33 11.27 -10.70
CA SER A 300 -1.05 10.47 -11.90
C SER A 300 -2.28 9.72 -12.43
N ARG A 301 -3.20 9.31 -11.54
CA ARG A 301 -4.46 8.62 -11.93
C ARG A 301 -5.42 9.52 -12.69
N MET A 302 -5.42 10.80 -12.37
CA MET A 302 -6.26 11.80 -13.04
C MET A 302 -5.54 12.54 -14.20
N GLY A 303 -4.39 11.99 -14.66
CA GLY A 303 -3.64 12.53 -15.79
C GLY A 303 -2.77 13.75 -15.45
N GLY A 304 -2.47 13.97 -14.18
CA GLY A 304 -1.55 15.02 -13.74
C GLY A 304 -0.08 14.58 -13.79
N ASP A 305 0.82 15.54 -13.80
CA ASP A 305 2.27 15.35 -13.84
C ASP A 305 2.82 14.98 -12.44
N ALA A 306 3.18 13.72 -12.25
CA ALA A 306 3.72 13.22 -10.98
C ALA A 306 5.12 13.78 -10.66
N SER A 307 5.87 14.30 -11.63
CA SER A 307 7.18 14.89 -11.36
C SER A 307 7.09 16.09 -10.42
N LYS A 308 6.02 16.88 -10.50
CA LYS A 308 5.77 18.02 -9.61
C LYS A 308 5.58 17.66 -8.13
N LEU A 309 5.32 16.38 -7.83
CA LEU A 309 5.21 15.93 -6.46
C LEU A 309 6.56 15.96 -5.73
N ILE A 310 7.66 15.66 -6.43
CA ILE A 310 9.01 15.80 -5.85
C ILE A 310 9.26 17.25 -5.44
N ASP A 311 8.92 18.21 -6.30
CA ASP A 311 9.06 19.63 -6.01
C ASP A 311 8.23 20.04 -4.79
N LEU A 312 7.00 19.54 -4.67
CA LEU A 312 6.14 19.81 -3.52
C LEU A 312 6.70 19.25 -2.20
N PHE A 313 7.34 18.07 -2.21
CA PHE A 313 8.02 17.54 -1.02
C PHE A 313 9.24 18.36 -0.60
N MET A 314 9.86 19.06 -1.54
CA MET A 314 11.02 19.92 -1.32
C MET A 314 10.63 21.38 -1.02
N GLU A 315 9.36 21.75 -1.15
CA GLU A 315 8.86 23.10 -0.92
C GLU A 315 8.96 23.51 0.56
N THR A 316 9.40 24.72 0.80
CA THR A 316 9.57 25.29 2.15
C THR A 316 8.71 26.53 2.40
N ASN A 317 8.15 27.14 1.33
CA ASN A 317 7.21 28.22 1.48
C ASN A 317 5.86 27.68 1.98
N ALA A 318 5.38 28.18 3.12
CA ALA A 318 4.20 27.65 3.76
C ALA A 318 2.91 27.87 2.94
N ASP A 319 2.80 28.99 2.23
CA ASP A 319 1.61 29.32 1.43
C ASP A 319 1.55 28.44 0.17
N ASP A 320 2.68 28.26 -0.51
CA ASP A 320 2.78 27.42 -1.71
C ASP A 320 2.55 25.94 -1.34
N LEU A 321 3.10 25.49 -0.20
CA LEU A 321 2.92 24.15 0.31
C LEU A 321 1.46 23.88 0.70
N ARG A 322 0.80 24.83 1.39
CA ARG A 322 -0.62 24.75 1.72
C ARG A 322 -1.48 24.65 0.46
N ALA A 323 -1.23 25.52 -0.53
CA ALA A 323 -1.94 25.49 -1.79
C ALA A 323 -1.75 24.15 -2.53
N GLY A 324 -0.52 23.61 -2.53
CA GLY A 324 -0.21 22.33 -3.12
C GLY A 324 -0.94 21.16 -2.44
N ILE A 325 -0.98 21.11 -1.11
CA ILE A 325 -1.66 20.02 -0.38
C ILE A 325 -3.18 20.11 -0.53
N ILE A 326 -3.76 21.31 -0.52
CA ILE A 326 -5.19 21.49 -0.81
C ILE A 326 -5.50 21.00 -2.22
N ALA A 327 -4.67 21.33 -3.22
CA ALA A 327 -4.86 20.85 -4.58
C ALA A 327 -4.78 19.32 -4.70
N LEU A 328 -3.90 18.66 -3.92
CA LEU A 328 -3.86 17.20 -3.84
C LEU A 328 -5.16 16.61 -3.27
N ASP A 329 -5.72 17.22 -2.22
CA ASP A 329 -6.98 16.76 -1.62
C ASP A 329 -8.15 16.95 -2.60
N ASP A 330 -8.24 18.10 -3.29
CA ASP A 330 -9.24 18.37 -4.31
C ASP A 330 -9.19 17.35 -5.47
N ILE A 331 -7.99 17.04 -5.99
CA ILE A 331 -7.80 16.02 -7.02
C ILE A 331 -8.25 14.65 -6.53
N ASN A 332 -7.95 14.33 -5.28
CA ASN A 332 -8.34 13.04 -4.68
C ASN A 332 -9.87 12.96 -4.47
N GLU A 333 -10.54 14.04 -4.08
CA GLU A 333 -12.00 14.06 -3.99
C GLU A 333 -12.63 13.89 -5.38
N ALA A 334 -12.11 14.56 -6.41
CA ALA A 334 -12.55 14.36 -7.79
C ALA A 334 -12.37 12.90 -8.26
N ARG A 335 -11.22 12.28 -7.92
CA ARG A 335 -10.97 10.87 -8.20
C ARG A 335 -11.98 9.95 -7.47
N LYS A 336 -12.30 10.23 -6.19
CA LYS A 336 -13.27 9.44 -5.42
C LYS A 336 -14.66 9.50 -6.04
N GLU A 337 -15.11 10.70 -6.44
CA GLU A 337 -16.41 10.90 -7.07
C GLU A 337 -16.48 10.16 -8.42
N GLU A 338 -15.43 10.28 -9.24
CA GLU A 338 -15.37 9.56 -10.52
C GLU A 338 -15.36 8.03 -10.30
N THR A 339 -14.55 7.55 -9.33
CA THR A 339 -14.55 6.12 -8.97
C THR A 339 -15.93 5.64 -8.52
N ARG A 340 -16.63 6.44 -7.71
CA ARG A 340 -18.00 6.14 -7.26
C ARG A 340 -18.95 6.02 -8.45
N ARG A 341 -18.93 7.01 -9.35
CA ARG A 341 -19.77 7.04 -10.56
C ARG A 341 -19.55 5.81 -11.44
N GLU A 342 -18.28 5.48 -11.74
CA GLU A 342 -17.93 4.33 -12.56
C GLU A 342 -18.29 2.99 -11.89
N THR A 343 -18.14 2.89 -10.57
CA THR A 343 -18.52 1.69 -9.81
C THR A 343 -20.04 1.49 -9.80
N GLU A 344 -20.82 2.55 -9.63
CA GLU A 344 -22.28 2.48 -9.70
C GLU A 344 -22.76 2.06 -11.09
N LEU A 345 -22.19 2.66 -12.14
CA LEU A 345 -22.46 2.25 -13.53
C LEU A 345 -22.15 0.76 -13.75
N ALA A 346 -21.01 0.32 -13.26
CA ALA A 346 -20.61 -1.10 -13.38
C ALA A 346 -21.60 -2.02 -12.65
N LYS A 347 -22.00 -1.68 -11.43
CA LYS A 347 -22.97 -2.45 -10.63
C LYS A 347 -24.35 -2.53 -11.30
N GLU A 348 -24.80 -1.43 -11.88
CA GLU A 348 -26.08 -1.40 -12.61
C GLU A 348 -26.06 -2.35 -13.83
N LEU A 349 -25.00 -2.30 -14.64
CA LEU A 349 -24.88 -3.08 -15.88
C LEU A 349 -24.48 -4.54 -15.63
N VAL A 350 -23.68 -4.85 -14.63
CA VAL A 350 -23.34 -6.21 -14.22
C VAL A 350 -24.50 -6.93 -13.54
N GLY A 351 -25.39 -6.19 -12.90
CA GLY A 351 -26.55 -6.73 -12.20
C GLY A 351 -26.24 -7.24 -10.79
N LYS A 352 -27.29 -7.75 -10.11
CA LYS A 352 -27.24 -8.05 -8.67
C LYS A 352 -26.57 -9.38 -8.31
N ALA A 353 -26.38 -10.28 -9.23
CA ALA A 353 -25.87 -11.64 -8.97
C ALA A 353 -25.00 -12.14 -10.14
N PRO A 354 -23.85 -11.53 -10.39
CA PRO A 354 -22.93 -12.03 -11.41
C PRO A 354 -22.39 -13.41 -11.03
N VAL A 355 -22.01 -14.20 -12.03
CA VAL A 355 -21.56 -15.58 -11.85
C VAL A 355 -20.19 -15.77 -12.50
N GLY A 356 -19.28 -16.46 -11.80
CA GLY A 356 -17.93 -16.76 -12.29
C GLY A 356 -16.99 -15.56 -12.16
N ALA A 357 -16.77 -14.82 -13.23
CA ALA A 357 -15.95 -13.61 -13.24
C ALA A 357 -16.74 -12.40 -13.74
N ILE A 358 -16.44 -11.21 -13.20
CA ILE A 358 -16.96 -9.95 -13.70
C ILE A 358 -15.97 -9.43 -14.74
N VAL A 359 -16.40 -9.27 -15.99
CA VAL A 359 -15.62 -8.57 -17.02
C VAL A 359 -16.46 -7.41 -17.55
N PHE A 360 -16.19 -6.23 -17.00
CA PHE A 360 -16.92 -5.01 -17.31
C PHE A 360 -16.08 -4.12 -18.23
N ASN A 361 -16.68 -3.61 -19.28
CA ASN A 361 -16.07 -2.66 -20.20
C ASN A 361 -17.06 -1.58 -20.58
N HIS A 362 -16.59 -0.35 -20.63
CA HIS A 362 -17.41 0.79 -21.08
C HIS A 362 -16.53 1.91 -21.62
N GLU A 363 -17.00 2.64 -22.65
CA GLU A 363 -16.22 3.70 -23.31
C GLU A 363 -16.01 4.95 -22.44
N SER A 364 -16.85 5.18 -21.43
CA SER A 364 -16.73 6.31 -20.51
C SER A 364 -15.76 6.09 -19.35
N LEU A 365 -15.19 4.89 -19.22
CA LEU A 365 -14.28 4.59 -18.11
C LEU A 365 -12.93 5.27 -18.31
N GLN A 366 -12.35 5.74 -17.20
CA GLN A 366 -11.03 6.34 -17.17
C GLN A 366 -9.95 5.30 -16.82
N GLU A 367 -8.95 5.15 -17.69
CA GLU A 367 -7.86 4.16 -17.52
C GLU A 367 -7.17 4.26 -16.16
N GLY A 368 -6.99 5.48 -15.62
CA GLY A 368 -6.29 5.72 -14.36
C GLY A 368 -6.97 5.14 -13.11
N ILE A 369 -8.29 4.86 -13.16
CA ILE A 369 -9.08 4.41 -12.00
C ILE A 369 -9.75 3.04 -12.16
N VAL A 370 -9.72 2.42 -13.36
CA VAL A 370 -10.32 1.08 -13.59
C VAL A 370 -9.83 0.02 -12.61
N GLY A 371 -8.60 0.11 -12.13
CA GLY A 371 -8.06 -0.79 -11.13
C GLY A 371 -8.69 -0.64 -9.74
N ILE A 372 -9.18 0.56 -9.41
CA ILE A 372 -9.91 0.82 -8.16
C ILE A 372 -11.33 0.28 -8.29
N VAL A 373 -11.98 0.54 -9.43
CA VAL A 373 -13.32 0.00 -9.73
C VAL A 373 -13.31 -1.53 -9.71
N ALA A 374 -12.31 -2.17 -10.33
CA ALA A 374 -12.15 -3.63 -10.28
C ALA A 374 -12.00 -4.14 -8.84
N GLY A 375 -11.25 -3.42 -7.99
CA GLY A 375 -11.11 -3.72 -6.58
C GLY A 375 -12.45 -3.66 -5.84
N GLN A 376 -13.24 -2.61 -6.05
CA GLN A 376 -14.57 -2.46 -5.42
C GLN A 376 -15.56 -3.53 -5.86
N LEU A 377 -15.57 -3.87 -7.16
CA LEU A 377 -16.41 -4.96 -7.67
C LEU A 377 -16.01 -6.33 -7.08
N LYS A 378 -14.70 -6.59 -6.99
CA LYS A 378 -14.17 -7.81 -6.35
C LYS A 378 -14.63 -7.90 -4.89
N GLU A 379 -14.54 -6.81 -4.11
CA GLU A 379 -14.99 -6.80 -2.70
C GLU A 379 -16.51 -6.98 -2.57
N GLU A 380 -17.30 -6.30 -3.40
CA GLU A 380 -18.75 -6.37 -3.34
C GLU A 380 -19.30 -7.76 -3.66
N PHE A 381 -18.77 -8.37 -4.73
CA PHE A 381 -19.30 -9.64 -5.25
C PHE A 381 -18.49 -10.87 -4.83
N SER A 382 -17.32 -10.69 -4.22
CA SER A 382 -16.37 -11.77 -3.91
C SER A 382 -16.01 -12.62 -5.15
N LEU A 383 -15.87 -11.98 -6.31
CA LEU A 383 -15.55 -12.60 -7.61
C LEU A 383 -14.33 -11.95 -8.23
N PRO A 384 -13.57 -12.67 -9.08
CA PRO A 384 -12.59 -12.03 -9.95
C PRO A 384 -13.25 -10.94 -10.78
N ALA A 385 -12.66 -9.75 -10.81
CA ALA A 385 -13.21 -8.61 -11.53
C ALA A 385 -12.15 -7.99 -12.46
N VAL A 386 -12.52 -7.81 -13.72
CA VAL A 386 -11.76 -7.13 -14.77
C VAL A 386 -12.56 -5.92 -15.23
N VAL A 387 -11.94 -4.75 -15.20
CA VAL A 387 -12.55 -3.49 -15.66
C VAL A 387 -11.67 -2.89 -16.75
N LEU A 388 -12.28 -2.57 -17.89
CA LEU A 388 -11.60 -2.22 -19.12
C LEU A 388 -12.14 -0.90 -19.68
N ALA A 389 -11.26 0.06 -19.89
CA ALA A 389 -11.49 1.29 -20.63
C ALA A 389 -11.06 1.10 -22.10
N LYS A 390 -11.60 1.90 -23.00
CA LYS A 390 -11.23 1.88 -24.41
C LYS A 390 -9.93 2.67 -24.61
N ASP A 391 -8.91 2.06 -25.19
CA ASP A 391 -7.66 2.74 -25.54
C ASP A 391 -7.78 3.52 -26.88
N LYS A 392 -6.75 4.30 -27.19
CA LYS A 392 -6.68 5.10 -28.43
C LYS A 392 -6.70 4.27 -29.71
N ASP A 393 -6.31 3.02 -29.65
CA ASP A 393 -6.25 2.08 -30.78
C ASP A 393 -7.56 1.27 -30.93
N GLY A 394 -8.55 1.55 -30.07
CA GLY A 394 -9.86 0.92 -30.07
C GLY A 394 -9.92 -0.43 -29.36
N ASN A 395 -8.84 -0.86 -28.70
CA ASN A 395 -8.80 -2.04 -27.85
C ASN A 395 -9.28 -1.75 -26.42
N TRP A 396 -9.37 -2.78 -25.60
CA TRP A 396 -9.83 -2.69 -24.23
C TRP A 396 -8.66 -2.87 -23.25
N LYS A 397 -8.19 -1.77 -22.67
CA LYS A 397 -7.10 -1.74 -21.70
C LYS A 397 -7.63 -1.54 -20.29
N GLY A 398 -7.08 -2.26 -19.32
CA GLY A 398 -7.54 -2.08 -17.95
C GLY A 398 -6.86 -2.95 -16.93
N SER A 399 -7.59 -3.24 -15.87
CA SER A 399 -7.04 -3.87 -14.67
C SER A 399 -7.96 -4.98 -14.17
N ALA A 400 -7.34 -6.00 -13.60
CA ALA A 400 -8.01 -7.13 -12.98
C ALA A 400 -7.65 -7.23 -11.50
N ARG A 401 -8.61 -7.68 -10.69
CA ARG A 401 -8.46 -7.96 -9.26
C ARG A 401 -9.09 -9.30 -8.94
N SER A 402 -8.47 -10.04 -8.05
CA SER A 402 -8.90 -11.41 -7.71
C SER A 402 -9.12 -11.59 -6.22
N PRO A 403 -10.18 -12.32 -5.81
CA PRO A 403 -10.31 -12.81 -4.44
C PRO A 403 -9.27 -13.89 -4.15
N GLU A 404 -9.11 -14.21 -2.89
CA GLU A 404 -8.30 -15.36 -2.49
C GLU A 404 -8.88 -16.67 -3.07
N GLY A 405 -7.99 -17.56 -3.50
CA GLY A 405 -8.40 -18.82 -4.13
C GLY A 405 -8.51 -18.79 -5.65
N PHE A 406 -8.34 -17.62 -6.32
CA PHE A 406 -8.25 -17.54 -7.78
C PHE A 406 -6.92 -16.95 -8.22
N MET A 407 -6.10 -17.73 -8.89
CA MET A 407 -4.78 -17.34 -9.38
C MET A 407 -4.89 -16.57 -10.70
N LEU A 408 -5.02 -15.24 -10.59
CA LEU A 408 -5.31 -14.37 -11.72
C LEU A 408 -4.28 -14.48 -12.86
N LYS A 409 -2.97 -14.49 -12.51
CA LYS A 409 -1.90 -14.59 -13.51
C LYS A 409 -2.01 -15.88 -14.33
N GLU A 410 -2.23 -17.02 -13.68
CA GLU A 410 -2.39 -18.32 -14.34
C GLU A 410 -3.64 -18.37 -15.23
N ALA A 411 -4.73 -17.71 -14.81
CA ALA A 411 -5.94 -17.60 -15.61
C ALA A 411 -5.71 -16.74 -16.86
N LEU A 412 -4.96 -15.62 -16.73
CA LEU A 412 -4.61 -14.78 -17.87
C LEU A 412 -3.64 -15.49 -18.84
N ASP A 413 -2.71 -16.31 -18.34
CA ASP A 413 -1.84 -17.14 -19.18
C ASP A 413 -2.66 -18.09 -20.08
N GLN A 414 -3.76 -18.64 -19.57
CA GLN A 414 -4.69 -19.46 -20.35
C GLN A 414 -5.58 -18.67 -21.30
N CYS A 415 -5.63 -17.34 -21.15
CA CYS A 415 -6.35 -16.42 -22.02
C CYS A 415 -5.43 -15.66 -22.99
N ALA A 416 -4.13 -15.95 -23.01
CA ALA A 416 -3.10 -15.19 -23.74
C ALA A 416 -3.42 -14.97 -25.23
N GLU A 417 -4.09 -15.91 -25.87
CA GLU A 417 -4.49 -15.83 -27.29
C GLU A 417 -5.43 -14.63 -27.60
N TYR A 418 -6.17 -14.12 -26.60
CA TYR A 418 -7.10 -12.99 -26.73
C TYR A 418 -6.47 -11.65 -26.32
N LEU A 419 -5.28 -11.69 -25.72
CA LEU A 419 -4.63 -10.53 -25.14
C LEU A 419 -3.55 -9.97 -26.08
N ILE A 420 -3.41 -8.65 -26.09
CA ILE A 420 -2.30 -7.94 -26.73
C ILE A 420 -1.11 -7.91 -25.77
N SER A 421 -1.39 -7.58 -24.52
CA SER A 421 -0.42 -7.54 -23.43
C SER A 421 -1.10 -7.86 -22.10
N TYR A 422 -0.37 -8.44 -21.18
CA TYR A 422 -0.81 -8.64 -19.79
C TYR A 422 0.38 -8.87 -18.90
N GLY A 423 0.21 -8.51 -17.61
CA GLY A 423 1.24 -8.70 -16.60
C GLY A 423 0.66 -8.47 -15.20
N GLY A 424 1.35 -8.98 -14.19
CA GLY A 424 0.92 -8.86 -12.80
C GLY A 424 1.13 -10.13 -12.01
N HIS A 425 0.44 -10.21 -10.88
CA HIS A 425 0.57 -11.27 -9.87
C HIS A 425 -0.74 -12.02 -9.65
N ALA A 426 -0.75 -12.93 -8.68
CA ALA A 426 -1.92 -13.76 -8.37
C ALA A 426 -3.19 -12.94 -8.04
N LYS A 427 -3.06 -11.77 -7.40
CA LYS A 427 -4.20 -10.97 -6.91
C LYS A 427 -4.54 -9.74 -7.77
N ALA A 428 -3.61 -9.27 -8.61
CA ALA A 428 -3.80 -8.07 -9.42
C ALA A 428 -3.00 -8.17 -10.73
N ALA A 429 -3.59 -7.70 -11.82
CA ALA A 429 -2.93 -7.67 -13.13
C ALA A 429 -3.43 -6.49 -13.98
N GLY A 430 -2.56 -6.02 -14.89
CA GLY A 430 -2.92 -5.16 -16.00
C GLY A 430 -3.06 -5.98 -17.27
N LEU A 431 -3.93 -5.60 -18.19
CA LEU A 431 -4.12 -6.31 -19.44
C LEU A 431 -4.69 -5.41 -20.53
N THR A 432 -4.43 -5.82 -21.78
CA THR A 432 -5.07 -5.23 -22.98
C THR A 432 -5.68 -6.34 -23.81
N VAL A 433 -6.99 -6.29 -24.01
CA VAL A 433 -7.79 -7.27 -24.78
C VAL A 433 -8.05 -6.71 -26.16
N ARG A 434 -7.87 -7.52 -27.21
CA ARG A 434 -8.27 -7.14 -28.58
C ARG A 434 -9.77 -6.92 -28.63
N ALA A 435 -10.20 -5.84 -29.26
CA ALA A 435 -11.63 -5.52 -29.36
C ALA A 435 -12.47 -6.67 -29.97
N ALA A 436 -11.92 -7.35 -30.98
CA ALA A 436 -12.58 -8.45 -31.65
C ALA A 436 -12.68 -9.75 -30.81
N ASP A 437 -11.87 -9.88 -29.78
CA ASP A 437 -11.78 -11.10 -28.96
C ASP A 437 -12.39 -10.91 -27.54
N LEU A 438 -12.97 -9.74 -27.24
CA LEU A 438 -13.50 -9.42 -25.92
C LEU A 438 -14.51 -10.45 -25.41
N ASP A 439 -15.46 -10.86 -26.24
CA ASP A 439 -16.50 -11.81 -25.84
C ASP A 439 -15.92 -13.20 -25.55
N LYS A 440 -14.96 -13.66 -26.36
CA LYS A 440 -14.26 -14.93 -26.13
C LYS A 440 -13.43 -14.88 -24.84
N PHE A 441 -12.76 -13.76 -24.58
CA PHE A 441 -12.04 -13.53 -23.33
C PHE A 441 -12.98 -13.61 -22.12
N LYS A 442 -14.14 -12.92 -22.18
CA LYS A 442 -15.18 -12.95 -21.13
C LYS A 442 -15.63 -14.38 -20.84
N GLU A 443 -15.98 -15.13 -21.89
CA GLU A 443 -16.45 -16.52 -21.78
C GLU A 443 -15.38 -17.42 -21.13
N LYS A 444 -14.14 -17.34 -21.63
CA LYS A 444 -13.02 -18.15 -21.13
C LYS A 444 -12.70 -17.84 -19.66
N LEU A 445 -12.58 -16.57 -19.30
CA LEU A 445 -12.26 -16.17 -17.92
C LEU A 445 -13.38 -16.56 -16.95
N THR A 446 -14.65 -16.38 -17.36
CA THR A 446 -15.81 -16.80 -16.56
C THR A 446 -15.80 -18.30 -16.32
N LYS A 447 -15.50 -19.10 -17.34
CA LYS A 447 -15.39 -20.55 -17.21
C LYS A 447 -14.29 -20.95 -16.23
N LEU A 448 -13.10 -20.37 -16.33
CA LEU A 448 -11.98 -20.63 -15.42
C LEU A 448 -12.33 -20.26 -13.98
N ALA A 449 -13.02 -19.13 -13.78
CA ALA A 449 -13.45 -18.71 -12.45
C ALA A 449 -14.51 -19.64 -11.85
N LEU A 450 -15.45 -20.16 -12.65
CA LEU A 450 -16.44 -21.15 -12.21
C LEU A 450 -15.78 -22.47 -11.82
N GLU A 451 -14.83 -22.94 -12.62
CA GLU A 451 -14.06 -24.16 -12.32
C GLU A 451 -13.28 -24.03 -11.01
N ALA A 452 -12.65 -22.86 -10.77
CA ALA A 452 -11.90 -22.60 -9.55
C ALA A 452 -12.80 -22.43 -8.32
N ALA A 453 -13.96 -21.79 -8.46
CA ALA A 453 -14.89 -21.55 -7.37
C ALA A 453 -15.56 -22.85 -6.86
N GLY A 454 -15.78 -23.83 -7.73
CA GLY A 454 -16.51 -25.06 -7.40
C GLY A 454 -17.86 -24.76 -6.75
N ASP A 455 -18.32 -25.65 -5.87
CA ASP A 455 -19.61 -25.49 -5.17
C ASP A 455 -19.57 -24.45 -4.05
N LYS A 456 -18.39 -24.11 -3.52
CA LYS A 456 -18.23 -23.22 -2.34
C LYS A 456 -18.07 -21.74 -2.68
N GLY A 457 -17.72 -21.41 -3.92
CA GLY A 457 -17.36 -20.04 -4.29
C GLY A 457 -16.02 -19.62 -3.68
N PHE A 458 -15.72 -18.32 -3.74
CA PHE A 458 -14.51 -17.75 -3.13
C PHE A 458 -14.87 -17.22 -1.73
N GLU A 459 -14.88 -18.11 -0.74
CA GLU A 459 -15.14 -17.74 0.66
C GLU A 459 -13.83 -17.27 1.31
N VAL A 460 -13.84 -16.07 1.88
CA VAL A 460 -12.74 -15.55 2.69
C VAL A 460 -13.10 -15.71 4.16
N ALA A 461 -12.39 -16.60 4.86
CA ALA A 461 -12.46 -16.68 6.31
C ALA A 461 -11.54 -15.60 6.90
N ILE A 462 -12.11 -14.60 7.56
CA ILE A 462 -11.34 -13.59 8.28
C ILE A 462 -11.13 -14.11 9.70
N PRO A 463 -9.88 -14.39 10.13
CA PRO A 463 -9.63 -14.88 11.48
C PRO A 463 -9.85 -13.75 12.49
N ILE A 464 -10.65 -14.03 13.53
CA ILE A 464 -10.84 -13.17 14.69
C ILE A 464 -9.69 -13.44 15.66
N ASP A 465 -9.03 -12.38 16.15
CA ASP A 465 -7.85 -12.50 17.03
C ASP A 465 -8.25 -12.82 18.48
N ALA A 466 -9.37 -12.25 18.95
CA ALA A 466 -9.93 -12.53 20.27
C ALA A 466 -11.45 -12.30 20.30
N VAL A 467 -12.14 -13.01 21.17
CA VAL A 467 -13.58 -12.80 21.45
C VAL A 467 -13.73 -12.42 22.92
N LEU A 468 -14.31 -11.25 23.20
CA LEU A 468 -14.40 -10.66 24.53
C LEU A 468 -15.85 -10.24 24.83
N GLY A 469 -16.19 -10.16 26.12
CA GLY A 469 -17.43 -9.55 26.60
C GLY A 469 -17.34 -8.01 26.57
N ALA A 470 -18.47 -7.34 26.60
CA ALA A 470 -18.50 -5.86 26.52
C ALA A 470 -17.72 -5.19 27.67
N GLN A 471 -17.73 -5.80 28.86
CA GLN A 471 -17.02 -5.30 30.06
C GLN A 471 -15.50 -5.40 29.98
N ASP A 472 -14.97 -6.23 29.07
CA ASP A 472 -13.53 -6.45 28.93
C ASP A 472 -12.85 -5.36 28.06
N TYR A 473 -13.66 -4.59 27.31
CA TYR A 473 -13.18 -3.48 26.48
C TYR A 473 -12.99 -2.23 27.34
N THR A 474 -11.87 -2.15 28.05
CA THR A 474 -11.50 -1.00 28.88
C THR A 474 -10.65 0.02 28.10
N GLU A 475 -10.62 1.26 28.59
CA GLU A 475 -9.76 2.31 27.99
C GLU A 475 -8.28 1.91 28.01
N ASP A 476 -7.82 1.32 29.11
CA ASP A 476 -6.42 0.85 29.25
C ASP A 476 -6.09 -0.24 28.24
N MET A 477 -6.98 -1.22 28.06
CA MET A 477 -6.81 -2.29 27.05
C MET A 477 -6.71 -1.70 25.63
N VAL A 478 -7.61 -0.76 25.27
CA VAL A 478 -7.61 -0.16 23.93
C VAL A 478 -6.34 0.69 23.72
N ARG A 479 -5.87 1.43 24.74
CA ARG A 479 -4.59 2.18 24.67
C ARG A 479 -3.41 1.23 24.50
N HIS A 480 -3.40 0.10 25.18
CA HIS A 480 -2.34 -0.89 25.04
C HIS A 480 -2.29 -1.55 23.67
N LEU A 481 -3.42 -1.67 22.96
CA LEU A 481 -3.40 -2.17 21.57
C LEU A 481 -2.55 -1.31 20.63
N GLY A 482 -2.38 -0.03 20.92
CA GLY A 482 -1.50 0.87 20.16
C GLY A 482 -0.03 0.42 20.13
N ILE A 483 0.43 -0.40 21.10
CA ILE A 483 1.81 -0.92 21.06
C ILE A 483 2.06 -1.88 19.90
N LEU A 484 0.98 -2.47 19.37
CA LEU A 484 1.04 -3.38 18.22
C LEU A 484 1.23 -2.65 16.89
N GLU A 485 1.05 -1.32 16.85
CA GLU A 485 1.25 -0.52 15.65
C GLU A 485 2.74 -0.49 15.19
N PRO A 486 2.99 -0.27 13.90
CA PRO A 486 2.04 0.04 12.83
C PRO A 486 1.30 -1.19 12.30
N PHE A 487 0.04 -1.00 11.91
CA PHE A 487 -0.76 -1.99 11.21
C PHE A 487 -0.66 -1.79 9.70
N GLY A 488 -0.73 -2.88 8.94
CA GLY A 488 -0.66 -2.90 7.49
C GLY A 488 -0.53 -4.31 6.94
N GLU A 489 -0.01 -4.45 5.74
CA GLU A 489 0.25 -5.77 5.15
C GLU A 489 1.25 -6.55 6.04
N GLY A 490 1.06 -7.86 6.11
CA GLY A 490 1.85 -8.75 6.98
C GLY A 490 1.51 -8.67 8.48
N PHE A 491 0.93 -7.56 8.95
CA PHE A 491 0.43 -7.42 10.32
C PHE A 491 -0.80 -6.50 10.37
N ARG A 492 -1.95 -7.05 10.03
CA ARG A 492 -3.23 -6.32 10.02
C ARG A 492 -3.66 -5.88 11.42
N GLN A 493 -4.51 -4.84 11.49
CA GLN A 493 -5.17 -4.46 12.73
C GLN A 493 -5.90 -5.66 13.34
N PRO A 494 -5.78 -5.89 14.67
CA PRO A 494 -6.47 -6.99 15.33
C PRO A 494 -7.99 -6.86 15.21
N LEU A 495 -8.62 -7.94 14.74
CA LEU A 495 -10.06 -8.04 14.60
C LEU A 495 -10.64 -8.78 15.82
N PHE A 496 -11.60 -8.16 16.47
CA PHE A 496 -12.22 -8.67 17.68
C PHE A 496 -13.65 -9.14 17.44
N GLY A 497 -14.04 -10.19 18.18
CA GLY A 497 -15.44 -10.54 18.39
C GLY A 497 -15.92 -9.92 19.71
N LEU A 498 -17.04 -9.24 19.67
CA LEU A 498 -17.72 -8.69 20.84
C LEU A 498 -18.98 -9.50 21.13
N ILE A 499 -19.13 -9.96 22.38
CA ILE A 499 -20.37 -10.49 22.93
C ILE A 499 -21.03 -9.40 23.78
N ALA A 500 -22.19 -8.90 23.33
CA ALA A 500 -22.99 -7.91 24.00
C ALA A 500 -24.37 -8.50 24.28
N ASP A 501 -24.55 -9.13 25.43
CA ASP A 501 -25.76 -9.89 25.75
C ASP A 501 -26.96 -8.99 25.99
N ASN A 502 -26.77 -7.78 26.53
CA ASN A 502 -27.79 -6.85 26.94
C ASN A 502 -27.64 -5.48 26.28
N ILE A 503 -28.21 -5.33 25.09
CA ILE A 503 -28.33 -4.02 24.42
C ILE A 503 -29.48 -3.23 25.07
N THR A 504 -29.12 -2.12 25.72
CA THR A 504 -30.05 -1.25 26.44
C THR A 504 -30.54 -0.06 25.62
N GLY A 505 -29.87 0.25 24.51
CA GLY A 505 -30.26 1.37 23.65
C GLY A 505 -29.89 1.14 22.20
N VAL A 506 -30.72 1.66 21.29
CA VAL A 506 -30.47 1.71 19.85
C VAL A 506 -30.73 3.12 19.37
N ARG A 507 -29.76 3.71 18.67
CA ARG A 507 -29.87 5.06 18.08
C ARG A 507 -29.42 5.05 16.64
N TYR A 508 -30.23 5.60 15.77
CA TYR A 508 -29.89 5.86 14.38
C TYR A 508 -29.19 7.20 14.24
N MET A 509 -28.22 7.30 13.34
CA MET A 509 -27.35 8.47 13.14
C MET A 509 -27.22 8.78 11.65
N GLY A 510 -26.84 10.04 11.36
CA GLY A 510 -26.79 10.59 10.01
C GLY A 510 -28.12 11.23 9.61
N THR A 511 -28.10 12.08 8.57
CA THR A 511 -29.28 12.82 8.08
C THR A 511 -30.37 11.91 7.54
N GLU A 512 -30.00 10.75 7.01
CA GLU A 512 -30.89 9.72 6.46
C GLU A 512 -30.97 8.49 7.37
N GLU A 513 -30.49 8.60 8.62
CA GLU A 513 -30.43 7.48 9.57
C GLU A 513 -29.69 6.24 9.04
N GLN A 514 -28.72 6.47 8.18
CA GLN A 514 -27.96 5.43 7.49
C GLN A 514 -26.98 4.64 8.38
N HIS A 515 -26.70 5.14 9.59
CA HIS A 515 -25.81 4.49 10.56
C HIS A 515 -26.61 4.08 11.80
N VAL A 516 -26.10 3.11 12.56
CA VAL A 516 -26.72 2.68 13.82
C VAL A 516 -25.67 2.58 14.94
N ARG A 517 -26.08 3.01 16.13
CA ARG A 517 -25.32 2.87 17.37
C ARG A 517 -26.14 2.07 18.38
N TYR A 518 -25.56 1.03 18.88
CA TYR A 518 -26.08 0.26 20.01
C TYR A 518 -25.34 0.65 21.29
N GLN A 519 -26.00 0.52 22.43
CA GLN A 519 -25.39 0.70 23.74
C GLN A 519 -25.63 -0.57 24.56
N ASP A 520 -24.56 -1.16 25.06
CA ASP A 520 -24.59 -2.28 25.99
C ASP A 520 -24.82 -1.81 27.42
N GLU A 521 -25.26 -2.70 28.32
CA GLU A 521 -25.47 -2.39 29.75
C GLU A 521 -24.20 -1.93 30.49
N SER A 522 -23.00 -2.33 30.03
CA SER A 522 -21.72 -1.84 30.53
C SER A 522 -21.41 -0.40 30.12
N GLY A 523 -22.22 0.19 29.24
CA GLY A 523 -21.99 1.51 28.66
C GLY A 523 -21.19 1.51 27.36
N LEU A 524 -20.66 0.34 26.90
CA LEU A 524 -19.93 0.23 25.65
C LEU A 524 -20.83 0.61 24.47
N GLN A 525 -20.33 1.48 23.59
CA GLN A 525 -21.03 1.89 22.37
C GLN A 525 -20.53 1.06 21.18
N VAL A 526 -21.47 0.42 20.47
CA VAL A 526 -21.16 -0.33 19.24
C VAL A 526 -21.73 0.44 18.06
N ILE A 527 -20.87 0.81 17.11
CA ILE A 527 -21.23 1.62 15.94
C ILE A 527 -21.13 0.75 14.69
N GLN A 528 -22.20 0.72 13.90
CA GLN A 528 -22.19 0.15 12.55
C GLN A 528 -22.49 1.23 11.53
N TRP A 529 -21.52 1.50 10.67
CA TRP A 529 -21.64 2.46 9.60
C TRP A 529 -22.43 1.87 8.42
N ASN A 530 -23.34 2.66 7.81
CA ASN A 530 -24.16 2.28 6.65
C ASN A 530 -25.03 1.00 6.86
N LYS A 531 -25.41 0.72 8.12
CA LYS A 531 -26.24 -0.44 8.51
C LYS A 531 -27.59 -0.05 9.10
N GLY A 532 -28.00 1.24 8.97
CA GLY A 532 -29.25 1.74 9.54
C GLY A 532 -30.47 0.98 9.04
N ASP A 533 -30.62 0.80 7.74
CA ASP A 533 -31.78 0.10 7.15
C ASP A 533 -31.80 -1.39 7.50
N GLU A 534 -30.62 -2.03 7.52
CA GLU A 534 -30.49 -3.42 7.95
C GLU A 534 -30.87 -3.57 9.43
N ALA A 535 -30.47 -2.63 10.28
CA ALA A 535 -30.81 -2.61 11.70
C ALA A 535 -32.31 -2.37 11.93
N LYS A 536 -32.97 -1.47 11.17
CA LYS A 536 -34.39 -1.23 11.21
C LYS A 536 -35.22 -2.48 10.82
N ALA A 537 -34.69 -3.26 9.87
CA ALA A 537 -35.35 -4.49 9.41
C ALA A 537 -35.25 -5.66 10.41
N ARG A 538 -34.37 -5.58 11.42
CA ARG A 538 -34.21 -6.62 12.45
C ARG A 538 -35.28 -6.54 13.53
N LYS A 539 -35.72 -7.72 14.01
CA LYS A 539 -36.69 -7.82 15.13
C LYS A 539 -36.07 -7.50 16.49
N ALA A 540 -34.75 -7.69 16.63
CA ALA A 540 -34.00 -7.43 17.85
C ALA A 540 -32.55 -7.04 17.52
N PRO A 541 -31.86 -6.29 18.40
CA PRO A 541 -30.46 -5.97 18.24
C PRO A 541 -29.60 -7.25 18.19
N PRO A 542 -28.45 -7.23 17.43
CA PRO A 542 -27.50 -8.33 17.47
C PRO A 542 -26.87 -8.47 18.86
N LYS A 543 -26.50 -9.69 19.23
CA LYS A 543 -25.75 -9.98 20.46
C LYS A 543 -24.27 -10.21 20.21
N LYS A 544 -23.88 -10.40 18.97
CA LYS A 544 -22.49 -10.64 18.56
C LYS A 544 -22.12 -9.68 17.44
N PHE A 545 -20.97 -9.09 17.59
CA PHE A 545 -20.41 -8.17 16.61
C PHE A 545 -18.96 -8.56 16.32
N VAL A 546 -18.48 -8.18 15.15
CA VAL A 546 -17.07 -8.31 14.78
C VAL A 546 -16.60 -6.94 14.34
N GLY A 547 -15.41 -6.54 14.76
CA GLY A 547 -14.90 -5.21 14.47
C GLY A 547 -13.68 -4.85 15.31
N TYR A 548 -13.54 -3.57 15.55
CA TYR A 548 -12.36 -2.97 16.17
C TYR A 548 -12.74 -2.11 17.37
N PRO A 549 -12.13 -2.32 18.54
CA PRO A 549 -12.26 -1.38 19.64
C PRO A 549 -11.48 -0.09 19.34
N GLY A 550 -11.98 1.04 19.79
CA GLY A 550 -11.34 2.34 19.62
C GLY A 550 -11.71 3.31 20.73
N LEU A 551 -10.98 4.41 20.81
CA LEU A 551 -11.27 5.50 21.75
C LEU A 551 -11.97 6.64 21.00
N ASN A 552 -13.06 7.13 21.58
CA ASN A 552 -13.73 8.34 21.14
C ASN A 552 -13.47 9.45 22.12
N VAL A 553 -12.83 10.53 21.67
CA VAL A 553 -12.56 11.72 22.47
C VAL A 553 -13.54 12.82 22.06
N PHE A 554 -14.44 13.19 22.96
CA PHE A 554 -15.39 14.25 22.71
C PHE A 554 -15.46 15.21 23.90
N ARG A 555 -15.16 16.49 23.65
CA ARG A 555 -15.14 17.56 24.68
C ARG A 555 -14.27 17.21 25.89
N GLY A 556 -13.13 16.57 25.67
CA GLY A 556 -12.20 16.17 26.73
C GLY A 556 -12.56 14.88 27.48
N ASN A 557 -13.70 14.25 27.15
CA ASN A 557 -14.08 12.95 27.72
C ASN A 557 -13.68 11.84 26.74
N THR A 558 -12.95 10.85 27.24
CA THR A 558 -12.58 9.65 26.49
C THR A 558 -13.58 8.54 26.81
N THR A 559 -14.09 7.88 25.79
CA THR A 559 -14.97 6.71 25.91
C THR A 559 -14.54 5.61 24.99
N VAL A 560 -14.69 4.36 25.41
CA VAL A 560 -14.44 3.21 24.54
C VAL A 560 -15.65 3.03 23.64
N GLN A 561 -15.37 2.80 22.37
CA GLN A 561 -16.35 2.42 21.36
C GLN A 561 -15.88 1.19 20.58
N PHE A 562 -16.83 0.43 20.04
CA PHE A 562 -16.55 -0.71 19.17
C PHE A 562 -17.12 -0.42 17.78
N ILE A 563 -16.24 -0.34 16.78
CA ILE A 563 -16.64 -0.12 15.39
C ILE A 563 -16.87 -1.49 14.77
N ALA A 564 -18.13 -1.86 14.56
CA ALA A 564 -18.51 -3.15 14.02
C ALA A 564 -18.70 -3.09 12.50
N GLU A 565 -18.21 -4.13 11.82
CA GLU A 565 -18.34 -4.33 10.37
C GLU A 565 -19.77 -4.69 9.92
#